data_84a1e86b429b308869a94fb667746745
#
_entry.id   84a1e86b429b308869a94fb667746745
#
_cell.length_a   1.000
_cell.length_b   1.000
_cell.length_c   1.000
_cell.angle_alpha   90.00
_cell.angle_beta   90.00
_cell.angle_gamma   90.00
#
_symmetry.space_group_name_H-M   'P 1'
#
loop_
_entity.id
_entity.type
_entity.pdbx_description
1 polymer ?
#
loop_
_entity_poly.entity_id
_entity_poly.type
_entity_poly.pdbx_seq_one_letter_code
_entity_poly.pdbx_strand_id
1 'polypeptide(L)'
;QIIGAIPSRQETLVFTDTSVVSMRFVGSPFYFSFNEVATGLGMIGPNAGIAIGTAVYFMDDGAFYKAEGSVGKLPCTVLDYVFSDFNQSQKYKVFAANNSAYNEIIWFYPSSSSNEIDRYVSYNYLENAWAVGTTTDGYTRTAWSQAPTLDFPLAAGKLDNTNLNYLYNQEDGNLADGSGFTSYVETADFDLDPAGEQLMFISKVIPDLKFLQ
;
A
#
# COMPACT_ATOMS: atom_id res chain seq x y z
N GLN A 1 22.73 3.98 -1.56
CA GLN A 1 22.19 5.25 -2.09
C GLN A 1 21.01 5.70 -1.23
N ILE A 2 20.83 7.04 -1.01
CA ILE A 2 19.61 7.56 -0.39
C ILE A 2 18.48 7.49 -1.41
N ILE A 3 17.37 6.86 -1.03
CA ILE A 3 16.16 6.69 -1.86
C ILE A 3 15.14 7.78 -1.52
N GLY A 4 14.91 8.06 -0.23
CA GLY A 4 13.94 9.05 0.19
C GLY A 4 14.00 9.32 1.70
N ALA A 5 13.15 10.24 2.15
CA ALA A 5 12.99 10.53 3.56
C ALA A 5 11.51 10.81 3.87
N ILE A 6 11.03 10.26 4.98
CA ILE A 6 9.64 10.38 5.40
C ILE A 6 9.62 11.00 6.80
N PRO A 7 9.06 12.21 6.95
CA PRO A 7 8.89 12.82 8.26
C PRO A 7 7.73 12.16 9.01
N SER A 8 7.97 11.77 10.25
CA SER A 8 6.94 11.39 11.22
C SER A 8 6.83 12.46 12.33
N ARG A 9 5.98 12.24 13.32
CA ARG A 9 5.81 13.22 14.41
C ARG A 9 7.06 13.40 15.30
N GLN A 10 7.90 12.39 15.41
CA GLN A 10 9.03 12.37 16.34
C GLN A 10 10.39 12.42 15.66
N GLU A 11 10.47 12.00 14.42
CA GLU A 11 11.72 11.83 13.68
C GLU A 11 11.47 11.87 12.18
N THR A 12 12.53 12.03 11.43
CA THR A 12 12.51 11.77 9.99
C THR A 12 13.26 10.47 9.73
N LEU A 13 12.60 9.52 9.09
CA LEU A 13 13.26 8.31 8.63
C LEU A 13 13.85 8.54 7.25
N VAL A 14 15.15 8.33 7.13
CA VAL A 14 15.91 8.41 5.89
C VAL A 14 16.12 6.98 5.39
N PHE A 15 15.65 6.70 4.20
CA PHE A 15 15.72 5.39 3.58
C PHE A 15 16.84 5.33 2.56
N THR A 16 17.60 4.27 2.63
CA THR A 16 18.55 3.91 1.58
C THR A 16 18.05 2.64 0.86
N ASP A 17 18.83 2.17 -0.07
CA ASP A 17 18.62 0.86 -0.73
C ASP A 17 18.84 -0.33 0.22
N THR A 18 19.51 -0.14 1.36
CA THR A 18 19.90 -1.24 2.26
C THR A 18 19.74 -0.93 3.74
N SER A 19 19.31 0.27 4.11
CA SER A 19 19.16 0.64 5.52
C SER A 19 18.14 1.74 5.75
N VAL A 20 17.68 1.83 6.99
CA VAL A 20 16.78 2.89 7.48
C VAL A 20 17.49 3.62 8.62
N VAL A 21 17.59 4.94 8.50
CA VAL A 21 18.28 5.80 9.47
C VAL A 21 17.27 6.78 10.07
N SER A 22 17.17 6.81 11.38
CA SER A 22 16.40 7.82 12.12
C SER A 22 17.22 9.10 12.24
N MET A 23 16.64 10.20 11.83
CA MET A 23 17.17 11.55 12.03
C MET A 23 16.27 12.29 13.02
N ARG A 24 16.85 12.75 14.14
CA ARG A 24 16.14 13.49 15.19
C ARG A 24 16.82 14.80 15.48
N PHE A 25 16.03 15.83 15.73
CA PHE A 25 16.56 17.10 16.25
C PHE A 25 16.88 16.96 17.73
N VAL A 26 18.12 17.25 18.13
CA VAL A 26 18.63 17.14 19.51
C VAL A 26 19.09 18.45 20.12
N GLY A 27 19.08 19.54 19.33
CA GLY A 27 19.52 20.87 19.77
C GLY A 27 21.04 21.07 19.75
N SER A 28 21.46 22.27 20.19
CA SER A 28 22.90 22.63 20.25
C SER A 28 23.66 21.71 21.22
N PRO A 29 24.92 21.31 20.90
CA PRO A 29 25.73 21.75 19.75
C PRO A 29 25.58 20.90 18.48
N PHE A 30 24.91 19.75 18.54
CA PHE A 30 24.93 18.79 17.43
C PHE A 30 23.74 18.92 16.47
N TYR A 31 22.69 19.65 16.85
CA TYR A 31 21.46 19.89 16.12
C TYR A 31 20.70 18.63 15.72
N PHE A 32 21.32 17.67 15.07
CA PHE A 32 20.70 16.42 14.64
C PHE A 32 21.51 15.22 15.09
N SER A 33 20.81 14.17 15.49
CA SER A 33 21.39 12.82 15.68
C SER A 33 20.90 11.91 14.56
N PHE A 34 21.77 10.98 14.18
CA PHE A 34 21.49 9.95 13.17
C PHE A 34 21.74 8.60 13.80
N ASN A 35 20.71 7.74 13.79
CA ASN A 35 20.83 6.38 14.31
C ASN A 35 20.28 5.41 13.26
N GLU A 36 21.08 4.39 12.92
CA GLU A 36 20.61 3.32 12.05
C GLU A 36 19.63 2.44 12.83
N VAL A 37 18.40 2.33 12.34
CA VAL A 37 17.32 1.60 13.01
C VAL A 37 17.03 0.26 12.36
N ALA A 38 17.48 0.08 11.11
CA ALA A 38 17.41 -1.21 10.42
C ALA A 38 18.45 -1.30 9.31
N THR A 39 18.96 -2.52 9.08
CA THR A 39 19.89 -2.89 8.02
C THR A 39 19.38 -4.09 7.23
N GLY A 40 19.86 -4.23 5.99
CA GLY A 40 19.45 -5.33 5.12
C GLY A 40 18.03 -5.16 4.52
N LEU A 41 17.46 -3.96 4.67
CA LEU A 41 16.19 -3.57 4.06
C LEU A 41 16.21 -2.07 3.75
N GLY A 42 15.38 -1.63 2.82
CA GLY A 42 15.32 -0.25 2.39
C GLY A 42 13.93 0.15 1.93
N MET A 43 13.84 1.09 1.02
CA MET A 43 12.58 1.47 0.40
C MET A 43 12.70 1.27 -1.12
N ILE A 44 11.72 0.59 -1.71
CA ILE A 44 11.77 0.19 -3.13
C ILE A 44 11.75 1.38 -4.11
N GLY A 45 11.17 2.49 -3.70
CA GLY A 45 11.08 3.72 -4.48
C GLY A 45 10.90 4.95 -3.59
N PRO A 46 11.14 6.17 -4.09
CA PRO A 46 11.18 7.40 -3.29
C PRO A 46 9.85 7.74 -2.60
N ASN A 47 8.74 7.27 -3.15
CA ASN A 47 7.40 7.53 -2.64
C ASN A 47 6.71 6.26 -2.10
N ALA A 48 7.45 5.15 -1.94
CA ALA A 48 6.89 3.86 -1.56
C ALA A 48 6.60 3.73 -0.04
N GLY A 49 6.54 4.82 0.68
CA GLY A 49 6.21 4.84 2.10
C GLY A 49 5.43 6.08 2.52
N ILE A 50 4.74 5.96 3.66
CA ILE A 50 3.88 7.01 4.21
C ILE A 50 3.88 6.98 5.74
N ALA A 51 3.76 8.15 6.36
CA ALA A 51 3.64 8.28 7.81
C ALA A 51 2.17 8.37 8.23
N ILE A 52 1.78 7.54 9.18
CA ILE A 52 0.48 7.59 9.86
C ILE A 52 0.74 7.81 11.36
N GLY A 53 0.53 9.02 11.83
CA GLY A 53 0.86 9.37 13.20
C GLY A 53 2.36 9.31 13.49
N THR A 54 2.77 8.39 14.34
CA THR A 54 4.17 8.13 14.70
C THR A 54 4.80 7.00 13.88
N ALA A 55 3.96 6.15 13.27
CA ALA A 55 4.41 5.03 12.48
C ALA A 55 4.67 5.43 11.02
N VAL A 56 5.68 4.84 10.42
CA VAL A 56 5.95 4.93 8.98
C VAL A 56 5.79 3.54 8.38
N TYR A 57 4.96 3.45 7.37
CA TYR A 57 4.73 2.23 6.62
C TYR A 57 5.40 2.34 5.27
N PHE A 58 6.07 1.31 4.83
CA PHE A 58 6.81 1.34 3.56
C PHE A 58 6.93 -0.03 2.91
N MET A 59 7.11 0.00 1.60
CA MET A 59 7.35 -1.17 0.76
C MET A 59 8.83 -1.27 0.42
N ASP A 60 9.41 -2.43 0.68
CA ASP A 60 10.75 -2.82 0.27
C ASP A 60 10.68 -3.84 -0.88
N ASP A 61 11.82 -4.31 -1.35
CA ASP A 61 11.91 -5.32 -2.39
C ASP A 61 11.53 -6.70 -1.83
N GLY A 62 10.25 -7.04 -1.94
CA GLY A 62 9.69 -8.33 -1.50
C GLY A 62 8.98 -8.33 -0.15
N ALA A 63 8.74 -7.18 0.50
CA ALA A 63 7.97 -7.12 1.73
C ALA A 63 7.44 -5.73 2.07
N PHE A 64 6.49 -5.70 3.00
CA PHE A 64 5.98 -4.48 3.62
C PHE A 64 6.44 -4.38 5.06
N TYR A 65 6.72 -3.16 5.51
CA TYR A 65 7.28 -2.91 6.84
C TYR A 65 6.56 -1.77 7.54
N LYS A 66 6.60 -1.83 8.87
CA LYS A 66 6.21 -0.74 9.76
C LYS A 66 7.41 -0.35 10.60
N ALA A 67 7.71 0.94 10.66
CA ALA A 67 8.70 1.53 11.55
C ALA A 67 7.99 2.38 12.60
N GLU A 68 8.10 2.00 13.87
CA GLU A 68 7.57 2.73 15.02
C GLU A 68 8.44 2.40 16.24
N GLY A 69 9.51 3.17 16.43
CA GLY A 69 10.55 2.86 17.43
C GLY A 69 11.48 1.71 17.03
N SER A 70 10.97 0.70 16.34
CA SER A 70 11.69 -0.39 15.70
C SER A 70 11.09 -0.66 14.33
N VAL A 71 11.84 -1.36 13.46
CA VAL A 71 11.34 -1.77 12.14
C VAL A 71 10.92 -3.23 12.20
N GLY A 72 9.65 -3.49 11.85
CA GLY A 72 9.07 -4.83 11.80
C GLY A 72 8.43 -5.12 10.45
N LYS A 73 8.59 -6.37 9.98
CA LYS A 73 7.89 -6.84 8.77
C LYS A 73 6.40 -6.99 9.08
N LEU A 74 5.55 -6.49 8.19
CA LEU A 74 4.11 -6.71 8.26
C LEU A 74 3.78 -8.10 7.72
N PRO A 75 3.02 -8.91 8.46
CA PRO A 75 2.43 -10.14 7.92
C PRO A 75 1.49 -9.77 6.77
N CYS A 76 1.76 -10.28 5.58
CA CYS A 76 0.97 -9.97 4.39
C CYS A 76 0.45 -11.27 3.77
N THR A 77 -0.88 -11.43 3.73
CA THR A 77 -1.54 -12.62 3.19
C THR A 77 -1.52 -12.68 1.67
N VAL A 78 -1.30 -11.55 1.02
CA VAL A 78 -1.25 -11.42 -0.45
C VAL A 78 0.16 -11.12 -0.98
N LEU A 79 1.19 -11.44 -0.18
CA LEU A 79 2.58 -11.10 -0.49
C LEU A 79 3.02 -11.69 -1.84
N ASP A 80 2.82 -12.98 -2.02
CA ASP A 80 3.24 -13.70 -3.23
C ASP A 80 2.47 -13.21 -4.46
N TYR A 81 1.18 -12.89 -4.30
CA TYR A 81 0.36 -12.31 -5.36
C TYR A 81 0.95 -10.98 -5.86
N VAL A 82 1.33 -10.09 -4.94
CA VAL A 82 1.87 -8.77 -5.29
C VAL A 82 3.24 -8.92 -5.95
N PHE A 83 4.17 -9.63 -5.32
CA PHE A 83 5.56 -9.65 -5.77
C PHE A 83 5.82 -10.60 -6.95
N SER A 84 4.97 -11.59 -7.21
CA SER A 84 5.04 -12.41 -8.42
C SER A 84 4.62 -11.66 -9.69
N ASP A 85 3.74 -10.66 -9.56
CA ASP A 85 3.26 -9.82 -10.66
C ASP A 85 3.87 -8.40 -10.62
N PHE A 86 5.03 -8.20 -9.99
CA PHE A 86 5.64 -6.90 -9.83
C PHE A 86 6.66 -6.58 -10.92
N ASN A 87 6.57 -5.37 -11.54
CA ASN A 87 7.56 -4.91 -12.51
C ASN A 87 8.76 -4.25 -11.81
N GLN A 88 9.81 -5.03 -11.59
CA GLN A 88 11.05 -4.58 -10.96
C GLN A 88 11.75 -3.42 -11.71
N SER A 89 11.61 -3.36 -13.03
CA SER A 89 12.24 -2.30 -13.83
C SER A 89 11.58 -0.93 -13.62
N GLN A 90 10.33 -0.89 -13.15
CA GLN A 90 9.54 0.30 -12.93
C GLN A 90 9.28 0.57 -11.42
N LYS A 91 10.03 -0.07 -10.54
CA LYS A 91 9.83 0.02 -9.08
C LYS A 91 9.88 1.43 -8.50
N TYR A 92 10.59 2.33 -9.15
CA TYR A 92 10.67 3.74 -8.74
C TYR A 92 9.33 4.50 -8.86
N LYS A 93 8.36 3.95 -9.60
CA LYS A 93 7.01 4.52 -9.76
C LYS A 93 6.09 4.19 -8.58
N VAL A 94 6.44 3.22 -7.75
CA VAL A 94 5.62 2.85 -6.59
C VAL A 94 5.41 4.05 -5.68
N PHE A 95 4.17 4.26 -5.28
CA PHE A 95 3.86 5.25 -4.26
C PHE A 95 2.83 4.73 -3.27
N ALA A 96 2.93 5.23 -2.02
CA ALA A 96 2.01 4.94 -0.95
C ALA A 96 1.02 6.09 -0.76
N ALA A 97 -0.22 5.77 -0.49
CA ALA A 97 -1.31 6.70 -0.22
C ALA A 97 -2.00 6.35 1.10
N ASN A 98 -2.55 7.36 1.78
CA ASN A 98 -3.40 7.17 2.94
C ASN A 98 -4.86 7.37 2.53
N ASN A 99 -5.71 6.40 2.87
CA ASN A 99 -7.16 6.51 2.81
C ASN A 99 -7.70 6.51 4.26
N SER A 100 -7.71 7.66 4.87
CA SER A 100 -8.03 7.78 6.31
C SER A 100 -9.47 7.45 6.65
N ALA A 101 -10.40 7.55 5.69
CA ALA A 101 -11.81 7.22 5.88
C ALA A 101 -12.00 5.72 6.20
N TYR A 102 -11.14 4.89 5.65
CA TYR A 102 -11.19 3.42 5.81
C TYR A 102 -10.00 2.87 6.62
N ASN A 103 -9.14 3.74 7.15
CA ASN A 103 -7.93 3.34 7.90
C ASN A 103 -6.98 2.47 7.07
N GLU A 104 -6.81 2.84 5.81
CA GLU A 104 -6.03 2.07 4.85
C GLU A 104 -4.80 2.82 4.37
N ILE A 105 -3.75 2.05 4.13
CA ILE A 105 -2.60 2.45 3.35
C ILE A 105 -2.67 1.70 2.03
N ILE A 106 -2.55 2.42 0.93
CA ILE A 106 -2.63 1.85 -0.42
C ILE A 106 -1.28 2.05 -1.08
N TRP A 107 -0.65 0.96 -1.54
CA TRP A 107 0.51 1.02 -2.42
C TRP A 107 0.07 0.76 -3.85
N PHE A 108 0.33 1.73 -4.70
CA PHE A 108 0.10 1.64 -6.13
C PHE A 108 1.39 1.20 -6.83
N TYR A 109 1.31 0.19 -7.70
CA TYR A 109 2.47 -0.39 -8.33
C TYR A 109 2.20 -0.86 -9.76
N PRO A 110 3.22 -0.96 -10.62
CA PRO A 110 3.09 -1.53 -11.97
C PRO A 110 3.17 -3.05 -11.93
N SER A 111 2.26 -3.72 -12.64
CA SER A 111 2.33 -5.17 -12.86
C SER A 111 3.48 -5.55 -13.79
N SER A 112 3.84 -6.83 -13.82
CA SER A 112 4.90 -7.37 -14.68
C SER A 112 4.68 -7.11 -16.17
N SER A 113 3.43 -6.94 -16.57
CA SER A 113 3.03 -6.67 -17.96
C SER A 113 2.87 -5.18 -18.29
N SER A 114 3.02 -4.29 -17.32
CA SER A 114 2.79 -2.84 -17.46
C SER A 114 4.04 -2.02 -17.14
N ASN A 115 4.25 -0.95 -17.90
CA ASN A 115 5.22 0.09 -17.57
C ASN A 115 4.60 1.24 -16.77
N GLU A 116 3.28 1.24 -16.58
CA GLU A 116 2.54 2.22 -15.78
C GLU A 116 1.86 1.53 -14.61
N ILE A 117 1.48 2.32 -13.61
CA ILE A 117 0.78 1.81 -12.43
C ILE A 117 -0.61 1.32 -12.83
N ASP A 118 -0.87 0.05 -12.64
CA ASP A 118 -2.12 -0.64 -12.99
C ASP A 118 -2.63 -1.58 -11.90
N ARG A 119 -1.94 -1.65 -10.78
CA ARG A 119 -2.28 -2.47 -9.61
C ARG A 119 -2.21 -1.65 -8.33
N TYR A 120 -2.94 -2.11 -7.33
CA TYR A 120 -2.76 -1.63 -5.97
C TYR A 120 -2.91 -2.76 -4.96
N VAL A 121 -2.31 -2.56 -3.81
CA VAL A 121 -2.51 -3.37 -2.61
C VAL A 121 -2.83 -2.43 -1.46
N SER A 122 -3.88 -2.72 -0.71
CA SER A 122 -4.26 -1.96 0.48
C SER A 122 -4.06 -2.76 1.75
N TYR A 123 -3.72 -2.06 2.81
CA TYR A 123 -3.57 -2.59 4.15
C TYR A 123 -4.39 -1.77 5.14
N ASN A 124 -5.41 -2.38 5.72
CA ASN A 124 -6.13 -1.79 6.84
C ASN A 124 -5.32 -1.98 8.12
N TYR A 125 -4.79 -0.86 8.65
CA TYR A 125 -3.87 -0.88 9.79
C TYR A 125 -4.55 -1.05 11.15
N LEU A 126 -5.88 -1.00 11.22
CA LEU A 126 -6.64 -1.31 12.43
C LEU A 126 -7.02 -2.80 12.49
N GLU A 127 -7.44 -3.36 11.37
CA GLU A 127 -7.94 -4.72 11.27
C GLU A 127 -6.87 -5.73 10.87
N ASN A 128 -5.67 -5.24 10.45
CA ASN A 128 -4.59 -6.06 9.89
C ASN A 128 -5.05 -6.89 8.68
N ALA A 129 -5.94 -6.33 7.87
CA ALA A 129 -6.49 -6.95 6.68
C ALA A 129 -5.83 -6.40 5.41
N TRP A 130 -5.66 -7.27 4.42
CA TRP A 130 -5.09 -6.95 3.13
C TRP A 130 -6.10 -7.12 2.02
N ALA A 131 -6.06 -6.22 1.03
CA ALA A 131 -6.82 -6.35 -0.19
C ALA A 131 -5.94 -5.99 -1.40
N VAL A 132 -6.28 -6.52 -2.56
CA VAL A 132 -5.61 -6.23 -3.82
C VAL A 132 -6.63 -5.79 -4.86
N GLY A 133 -6.18 -4.99 -5.80
CA GLY A 133 -7.05 -4.58 -6.88
C GLY A 133 -6.26 -4.11 -8.09
N THR A 134 -7.00 -3.92 -9.16
CA THR A 134 -6.50 -3.39 -10.41
C THR A 134 -7.10 -2.01 -10.63
N THR A 135 -6.34 -1.12 -11.23
CA THR A 135 -6.91 0.07 -11.81
C THR A 135 -7.49 -0.35 -13.16
N THR A 136 -8.74 -0.83 -13.12
CA THR A 136 -9.39 -1.46 -14.26
C THR A 136 -9.59 -0.50 -15.44
N ASP A 137 -9.65 -1.08 -16.63
CA ASP A 137 -10.10 -0.44 -17.87
C ASP A 137 -9.27 0.74 -18.36
N GLY A 138 -7.95 0.68 -18.11
CA GLY A 138 -7.02 1.63 -18.64
C GLY A 138 -6.87 2.93 -17.83
N TYR A 139 -7.42 2.98 -16.62
CA TYR A 139 -7.25 4.12 -15.71
C TYR A 139 -6.04 3.90 -14.81
N THR A 140 -4.91 4.49 -15.13
CA THR A 140 -3.76 4.48 -14.23
C THR A 140 -3.97 5.46 -13.06
N ARG A 141 -3.30 5.21 -11.93
CA ARG A 141 -3.21 6.14 -10.81
C ARG A 141 -1.75 6.47 -10.59
N THR A 142 -1.40 7.75 -10.70
CA THR A 142 -0.01 8.22 -10.62
C THR A 142 0.26 9.08 -9.41
N ALA A 143 -0.79 9.59 -8.78
CA ALA A 143 -0.72 10.40 -7.56
C ALA A 143 -2.03 10.31 -6.80
N TRP A 144 -1.93 10.53 -5.49
CA TRP A 144 -3.05 10.56 -4.56
C TRP A 144 -2.92 11.75 -3.63
N SER A 145 -4.00 12.42 -3.35
CA SER A 145 -4.06 13.50 -2.37
C SER A 145 -5.31 13.38 -1.52
N GLN A 146 -5.10 13.41 -0.22
CA GLN A 146 -6.17 13.52 0.74
C GLN A 146 -5.91 14.74 1.64
N ALA A 147 -6.85 15.66 1.68
CA ALA A 147 -6.78 16.85 2.54
C ALA A 147 -8.09 17.01 3.32
N PRO A 148 -8.04 17.55 4.54
CA PRO A 148 -9.24 17.76 5.36
C PRO A 148 -10.29 18.69 4.74
N THR A 149 -9.90 19.45 3.72
CA THR A 149 -10.77 20.38 2.97
C THR A 149 -11.45 19.74 1.77
N LEU A 150 -11.13 18.49 1.46
CA LEU A 150 -11.72 17.74 0.36
C LEU A 150 -12.76 16.77 0.91
N ASP A 151 -13.93 16.72 0.28
CA ASP A 151 -14.99 15.78 0.63
C ASP A 151 -14.57 14.33 0.30
N PHE A 152 -13.78 14.18 -0.76
CA PHE A 152 -13.25 12.89 -1.23
C PHE A 152 -11.75 12.99 -1.49
N PRO A 153 -11.00 11.89 -1.36
CA PRO A 153 -9.63 11.83 -1.86
C PRO A 153 -9.60 12.05 -3.37
N LEU A 154 -8.55 12.72 -3.84
CA LEU A 154 -8.31 12.92 -5.27
C LEU A 154 -7.16 12.04 -5.75
N ALA A 155 -7.36 11.40 -6.90
CA ALA A 155 -6.29 10.70 -7.59
C ALA A 155 -6.09 11.26 -8.99
N ALA A 156 -4.84 11.48 -9.37
CA ALA A 156 -4.49 11.80 -10.74
C ALA A 156 -4.24 10.52 -11.52
N GLY A 157 -4.69 10.49 -12.76
CA GLY A 157 -4.50 9.34 -13.62
C GLY A 157 -4.63 9.67 -15.09
N LYS A 158 -4.20 8.74 -15.92
CA LYS A 158 -4.34 8.80 -17.37
C LYS A 158 -5.34 7.75 -17.81
N LEU A 159 -6.27 8.11 -18.69
CA LEU A 159 -7.08 7.15 -19.40
C LEU A 159 -6.19 6.47 -20.48
N ASP A 160 -6.11 5.15 -20.42
CA ASP A 160 -5.34 4.38 -21.40
C ASP A 160 -5.86 4.65 -22.82
N ASN A 161 -4.96 4.60 -23.78
CA ASN A 161 -5.24 4.92 -25.19
C ASN A 161 -5.66 6.37 -25.48
N THR A 162 -5.59 7.27 -24.52
CA THR A 162 -5.78 8.70 -24.72
C THR A 162 -4.57 9.48 -24.20
N ASN A 163 -4.36 10.69 -24.69
CA ASN A 163 -3.40 11.63 -24.10
C ASN A 163 -4.03 12.54 -23.05
N LEU A 164 -5.19 12.13 -22.53
CA LEU A 164 -5.95 12.91 -21.55
C LEU A 164 -5.58 12.45 -20.14
N ASN A 165 -5.29 13.42 -19.29
CA ASN A 165 -5.08 13.20 -17.87
C ASN A 165 -6.28 13.74 -17.11
N TYR A 166 -6.70 13.00 -16.08
CA TYR A 166 -7.88 13.32 -15.27
C TYR A 166 -7.52 13.40 -13.80
N LEU A 167 -8.32 14.18 -13.08
CA LEU A 167 -8.42 14.10 -11.62
C LEU A 167 -9.73 13.38 -11.31
N TYR A 168 -9.64 12.34 -10.53
CA TYR A 168 -10.78 11.54 -10.09
C TYR A 168 -11.05 11.75 -8.62
N ASN A 169 -12.32 11.95 -8.26
CA ASN A 169 -12.76 11.71 -6.90
C ASN A 169 -12.65 10.20 -6.65
N GLN A 170 -12.05 9.84 -5.54
CA GLN A 170 -12.00 8.46 -5.07
C GLN A 170 -12.99 8.29 -3.93
N GLU A 171 -13.53 7.08 -3.76
CA GLU A 171 -14.52 6.79 -2.71
C GLU A 171 -15.84 7.58 -2.88
N ASP A 172 -16.17 7.98 -4.10
CA ASP A 172 -17.38 8.70 -4.45
C ASP A 172 -18.35 7.76 -5.19
N GLY A 173 -19.27 7.15 -4.45
CA GLY A 173 -20.26 6.22 -4.97
C GLY A 173 -19.74 4.79 -5.22
N ASN A 174 -20.47 4.04 -6.06
CA ASN A 174 -20.27 2.61 -6.28
C ASN A 174 -19.87 2.28 -7.74
N LEU A 175 -19.47 3.27 -8.51
CA LEU A 175 -19.15 3.13 -9.92
C LEU A 175 -17.74 3.63 -10.22
N ALA A 176 -17.06 2.96 -11.12
CA ALA A 176 -15.81 3.45 -11.69
C ALA A 176 -16.15 4.20 -12.99
N ASP A 177 -16.09 5.54 -12.94
CA ASP A 177 -16.40 6.43 -14.07
C ASP A 177 -17.74 6.09 -14.76
N GLY A 178 -18.80 5.90 -13.95
CA GLY A 178 -20.14 5.56 -14.43
C GLY A 178 -20.38 4.09 -14.78
N SER A 179 -19.35 3.25 -14.70
CA SER A 179 -19.42 1.81 -14.98
C SER A 179 -19.30 0.99 -13.70
N GLY A 180 -20.02 -0.13 -13.62
CA GLY A 180 -19.87 -1.07 -12.52
C GLY A 180 -18.48 -1.74 -12.53
N PHE A 181 -17.90 -1.96 -11.36
CA PHE A 181 -16.67 -2.74 -11.22
C PHE A 181 -16.94 -4.05 -10.49
N THR A 182 -16.11 -5.05 -10.78
CA THR A 182 -16.19 -6.36 -10.10
C THR A 182 -15.44 -6.29 -8.78
N SER A 183 -16.12 -6.62 -7.69
CA SER A 183 -15.51 -6.84 -6.39
C SER A 183 -15.80 -8.26 -5.92
N TYR A 184 -14.84 -8.87 -5.25
CA TYR A 184 -14.97 -10.21 -4.71
C TYR A 184 -14.25 -10.33 -3.38
N VAL A 185 -14.67 -11.30 -2.60
CA VAL A 185 -14.01 -11.73 -1.37
C VAL A 185 -13.68 -13.21 -1.54
N GLU A 186 -12.41 -13.53 -1.33
CA GLU A 186 -11.90 -14.88 -1.38
C GLU A 186 -11.31 -15.22 0.00
N THR A 187 -11.72 -16.34 0.55
CA THR A 187 -11.12 -16.88 1.77
C THR A 187 -9.84 -17.61 1.42
N ALA A 188 -8.86 -17.62 2.33
CA ALA A 188 -7.77 -18.58 2.24
C ALA A 188 -8.31 -20.01 2.29
N ASP A 189 -7.54 -20.94 1.74
CA ASP A 189 -7.81 -22.36 1.92
C ASP A 189 -7.87 -22.66 3.43
N PHE A 190 -8.89 -23.39 3.84
CA PHE A 190 -9.03 -23.80 5.22
C PHE A 190 -9.11 -25.33 5.33
N ASP A 191 -8.42 -25.84 6.30
CA ASP A 191 -8.38 -27.27 6.62
C ASP A 191 -8.84 -27.48 8.06
N LEU A 192 -9.54 -28.59 8.31
CA LEU A 192 -9.96 -28.97 9.66
C LEU A 192 -8.82 -29.64 10.44
N ASP A 193 -7.82 -30.14 9.75
CA ASP A 193 -6.64 -30.78 10.32
C ASP A 193 -5.36 -30.17 9.74
N PRO A 194 -4.41 -29.72 10.58
CA PRO A 194 -3.13 -29.20 10.12
C PRO A 194 -2.32 -30.19 9.24
N ALA A 195 -2.65 -31.47 9.26
CA ALA A 195 -2.03 -32.52 8.44
C ALA A 195 -2.64 -32.63 7.02
N GLY A 196 -3.80 -31.99 6.77
CA GLY A 196 -4.43 -31.97 5.45
C GLY A 196 -5.01 -33.33 5.00
N GLU A 197 -5.28 -34.25 5.94
CA GLU A 197 -5.68 -35.62 5.60
C GLU A 197 -7.20 -35.84 5.66
N GLN A 198 -8.00 -34.86 6.04
CA GLN A 198 -9.45 -35.01 6.21
C GLN A 198 -10.24 -34.44 5.04
N LEU A 199 -11.22 -35.21 4.59
CA LEU A 199 -12.21 -34.76 3.61
C LEU A 199 -13.34 -34.04 4.33
N MET A 200 -13.61 -32.79 3.91
CA MET A 200 -14.70 -31.97 4.40
C MET A 200 -15.87 -31.98 3.39
N PHE A 201 -17.08 -32.22 3.88
CA PHE A 201 -18.29 -32.06 3.09
C PHE A 201 -19.05 -30.82 3.55
N ILE A 202 -19.13 -29.81 2.69
CA ILE A 202 -19.88 -28.58 2.95
C ILE A 202 -21.27 -28.71 2.34
N SER A 203 -22.29 -28.80 3.18
CA SER A 203 -23.69 -28.90 2.72
C SER A 203 -24.36 -27.53 2.55
N LYS A 204 -23.85 -26.50 3.20
CA LYS A 204 -24.42 -25.15 3.15
C LYS A 204 -23.40 -24.07 3.52
N VAL A 205 -23.41 -22.99 2.78
CA VAL A 205 -22.69 -21.75 3.13
C VAL A 205 -23.74 -20.63 3.29
N ILE A 206 -23.68 -19.92 4.41
CA ILE A 206 -24.55 -18.76 4.68
C ILE A 206 -23.62 -17.55 4.83
N PRO A 207 -23.49 -16.70 3.81
CA PRO A 207 -22.70 -15.48 3.94
C PRO A 207 -23.43 -14.48 4.85
N ASP A 208 -22.70 -13.96 5.84
CA ASP A 208 -23.17 -12.85 6.69
C ASP A 208 -22.68 -11.52 6.07
N LEU A 209 -23.37 -11.08 5.05
CA LEU A 209 -23.05 -9.87 4.31
C LEU A 209 -24.08 -8.77 4.61
N LYS A 210 -23.60 -7.56 4.91
CA LYS A 210 -24.44 -6.36 4.94
C LYS A 210 -24.19 -5.56 3.68
N PHE A 211 -25.24 -5.41 2.88
CA PHE A 211 -25.20 -4.47 1.76
C PHE A 211 -25.52 -3.07 2.29
N LEU A 212 -24.58 -2.15 2.16
CA LEU A 212 -24.82 -0.72 2.36
C LEU A 212 -25.44 -0.18 1.08
N GLN A 213 -26.65 0.36 1.18
CA GLN A 213 -27.34 1.06 0.08
C GLN A 213 -26.95 2.53 0.08
#